data_8269ccfa251630215e7c4ce10cb5500e
#
_entry.id   8269ccfa251630215e7c4ce10cb5500e
#
_cell.length_a   1.000
_cell.length_b   1.000
_cell.length_c   1.000
_cell.angle_alpha   90.00
_cell.angle_beta   90.00
_cell.angle_gamma   90.00
#
_symmetry.space_group_name_H-M   'P 1'
#
loop_
_entity.id
_entity.type
_entity.pdbx_description
1 polymer ?
#
loop_
_entity_poly.entity_id
_entity_poly.type
_entity_poly.pdbx_seq_one_letter_code
_entity_poly.pdbx_strand_id
1 'polypeptide(L)'
;MKFLQILSSLHSEISFDINGLPVWGVGIGTLTNPEITLDEIFTYLNEADKPCLVAIDEFQQITNYEDKRIEALLRTYIQRCTNAHFIFSGSHRHIMGEMFISPSRPFYQSVMLMNLKPLEVEKYKEFATEKFEERKKHLEEPVVDELFSRFQGVTSYIQRVMNVLFLKTPEKQRNVFIAIAVEGEARSVKSGAFAKKYHLISPSSVNSALKGLLEKDFITQQDDAYVVYDKFFDLWLKKYLK
;
A
#
# COMPACT_ATOMS: atom_id res chain seq x y z
N MET A 1 10.55 -32.44 2.08
CA MET A 1 11.77 -32.01 1.38
C MET A 1 11.50 -31.18 0.13
N LYS A 2 10.50 -31.50 -0.72
CA LYS A 2 10.15 -30.73 -1.94
C LYS A 2 9.76 -29.25 -1.68
N PHE A 3 9.02 -28.96 -0.61
CA PHE A 3 8.63 -27.57 -0.26
C PHE A 3 9.81 -26.62 0.00
N LEU A 4 10.87 -27.11 0.65
CA LEU A 4 12.08 -26.32 0.90
C LEU A 4 12.91 -26.08 -0.38
N GLN A 5 12.82 -26.96 -1.36
CA GLN A 5 13.47 -26.77 -2.68
C GLN A 5 12.73 -25.72 -3.51
N ILE A 6 11.39 -25.74 -3.49
CA ILE A 6 10.58 -24.71 -4.14
C ILE A 6 10.84 -23.34 -3.47
N LEU A 7 10.89 -23.28 -2.14
CA LEU A 7 11.23 -22.06 -1.40
C LEU A 7 12.65 -21.54 -1.70
N SER A 8 13.60 -22.42 -2.01
CA SER A 8 14.97 -21.97 -2.34
C SER A 8 15.08 -21.30 -3.71
N SER A 9 14.14 -21.56 -4.61
CA SER A 9 14.05 -20.87 -5.91
C SER A 9 13.25 -19.55 -5.85
N LEU A 10 12.59 -19.31 -4.70
CA LEU A 10 11.80 -18.11 -4.45
C LEU A 10 12.64 -17.12 -3.64
N HIS A 11 12.82 -15.91 -4.15
CA HIS A 11 13.37 -14.81 -3.33
C HIS A 11 12.31 -14.37 -2.35
N SER A 12 12.54 -14.61 -1.06
CA SER A 12 11.68 -14.08 -0.01
C SER A 12 12.11 -12.65 0.33
N GLU A 13 11.29 -11.69 0.00
CA GLU A 13 11.40 -10.35 0.52
C GLU A 13 10.50 -10.20 1.75
N ILE A 14 11.10 -9.83 2.88
CA ILE A 14 10.34 -9.43 4.06
C ILE A 14 10.14 -7.94 3.94
N SER A 15 8.92 -7.53 3.62
CA SER A 15 8.48 -6.14 3.73
C SER A 15 7.63 -5.98 4.99
N PHE A 16 7.53 -4.75 5.46
CA PHE A 16 6.65 -4.43 6.58
C PHE A 16 5.49 -3.60 6.06
N ASP A 17 4.27 -3.94 6.49
CA ASP A 17 3.11 -3.13 6.18
C ASP A 17 3.15 -1.77 6.91
N ILE A 18 2.17 -0.91 6.60
CA ILE A 18 2.03 0.41 7.23
C ILE A 18 1.83 0.37 8.76
N ASN A 19 1.55 -0.82 9.32
CA ASN A 19 1.39 -1.07 10.75
C ASN A 19 2.64 -1.69 11.37
N GLY A 20 3.70 -1.94 10.58
CA GLY A 20 4.94 -2.57 11.02
C GLY A 20 4.83 -4.08 11.18
N LEU A 21 3.79 -4.72 10.61
CA LEU A 21 3.67 -6.18 10.59
C LEU A 21 4.47 -6.75 9.43
N PRO A 22 5.20 -7.85 9.63
CA PRO A 22 5.96 -8.48 8.57
C PRO A 22 4.99 -9.04 7.51
N VAL A 23 5.18 -8.58 6.27
CA VAL A 23 4.51 -9.13 5.10
C VAL A 23 5.54 -9.96 4.35
N TRP A 24 5.24 -11.23 4.18
CA TRP A 24 6.09 -12.13 3.40
C TRP A 24 5.74 -11.96 1.93
N GLY A 25 6.60 -11.29 1.19
CA GLY A 25 6.57 -11.28 -0.26
C GLY A 25 7.42 -12.43 -0.78
N VAL A 26 6.86 -13.26 -1.63
CA VAL A 26 7.62 -14.29 -2.34
C VAL A 26 7.78 -13.80 -3.78
N GLY A 27 8.97 -13.31 -4.12
CA GLY A 27 9.33 -12.98 -5.49
C GLY A 27 9.93 -14.21 -6.19
N ILE A 28 9.54 -14.46 -7.42
CA ILE A 28 10.20 -15.46 -8.26
C ILE A 28 11.44 -14.78 -8.87
N GLY A 29 12.62 -15.21 -8.47
CA GLY A 29 13.88 -14.77 -9.11
C GLY A 29 13.92 -15.12 -10.59
N THR A 30 15.03 -14.81 -11.27
CA THR A 30 15.23 -15.16 -12.69
C THR A 30 15.14 -16.68 -12.85
N LEU A 31 13.99 -17.16 -13.32
CA LEU A 31 13.76 -18.58 -13.55
C LEU A 31 14.58 -19.03 -14.76
N THR A 32 15.45 -20.00 -14.56
CA THR A 32 16.18 -20.65 -15.64
C THR A 32 15.29 -21.54 -16.50
N ASN A 33 14.19 -22.05 -15.92
CA ASN A 33 13.18 -22.82 -16.64
C ASN A 33 11.80 -22.66 -16.00
N PRO A 34 10.96 -21.74 -16.50
CA PRO A 34 9.63 -21.45 -15.91
C PRO A 34 8.68 -22.67 -15.92
N GLU A 35 8.77 -23.53 -16.93
CA GLU A 35 7.87 -24.69 -17.03
C GLU A 35 8.12 -25.71 -15.92
N ILE A 36 9.39 -26.03 -15.63
CA ILE A 36 9.74 -26.94 -14.53
C ILE A 36 9.26 -26.40 -13.19
N THR A 37 9.42 -25.10 -12.97
CA THR A 37 8.99 -24.47 -11.73
C THR A 37 7.47 -24.49 -11.56
N LEU A 38 6.72 -24.25 -12.64
CA LEU A 38 5.25 -24.36 -12.60
C LEU A 38 4.81 -25.79 -12.34
N ASP A 39 5.42 -26.79 -13.00
CA ASP A 39 5.13 -28.19 -12.74
C ASP A 39 5.32 -28.59 -11.28
N GLU A 40 6.42 -28.15 -10.67
CA GLU A 40 6.70 -28.42 -9.26
C GLU A 40 5.69 -27.75 -8.31
N ILE A 41 5.33 -26.47 -8.57
CA ILE A 41 4.36 -25.73 -7.78
C ILE A 41 2.98 -26.39 -7.88
N PHE A 42 2.50 -26.66 -9.08
CA PHE A 42 1.18 -27.23 -9.28
C PHE A 42 1.08 -28.70 -8.84
N THR A 43 2.17 -29.47 -8.94
CA THR A 43 2.25 -30.80 -8.33
C THR A 43 2.10 -30.71 -6.81
N TYR A 44 2.82 -29.78 -6.17
CA TYR A 44 2.70 -29.56 -4.74
C TYR A 44 1.27 -29.17 -4.33
N LEU A 45 0.63 -28.26 -5.08
CA LEU A 45 -0.76 -27.84 -4.79
C LEU A 45 -1.74 -29.01 -4.90
N ASN A 46 -1.59 -29.87 -5.91
CA ASN A 46 -2.47 -31.03 -6.12
C ASN A 46 -2.25 -32.13 -5.08
N GLU A 47 -1.01 -32.31 -4.61
CA GLU A 47 -0.64 -33.35 -3.62
C GLU A 47 -0.82 -32.87 -2.16
N ALA A 48 -1.24 -31.62 -1.93
CA ALA A 48 -1.43 -31.09 -0.60
C ALA A 48 -2.57 -31.82 0.15
N ASP A 49 -2.37 -32.12 1.43
CA ASP A 49 -3.35 -32.80 2.28
C ASP A 49 -4.67 -32.02 2.45
N LYS A 50 -4.65 -30.73 2.23
CA LYS A 50 -5.79 -29.83 2.37
C LYS A 50 -5.96 -28.94 1.12
N PRO A 51 -7.18 -28.55 0.77
CA PRO A 51 -7.40 -27.57 -0.30
C PRO A 51 -6.61 -26.30 -0.05
N CYS A 52 -5.92 -25.83 -1.08
CA CYS A 52 -5.11 -24.62 -1.05
C CYS A 52 -5.90 -23.41 -1.52
N LEU A 53 -5.62 -22.25 -0.94
CA LEU A 53 -6.06 -20.96 -1.46
C LEU A 53 -4.83 -20.18 -1.91
N VAL A 54 -4.77 -19.86 -3.20
CA VAL A 54 -3.64 -19.17 -3.83
C VAL A 54 -4.09 -17.79 -4.28
N ALA A 55 -3.52 -16.75 -3.70
CA ALA A 55 -3.75 -15.37 -4.12
C ALA A 55 -2.56 -14.87 -4.94
N ILE A 56 -2.83 -14.32 -6.11
CA ILE A 56 -1.82 -13.73 -7.00
C ILE A 56 -2.17 -12.24 -7.15
N ASP A 57 -1.34 -11.41 -6.54
CA ASP A 57 -1.50 -9.95 -6.58
C ASP A 57 -0.84 -9.36 -7.82
N GLU A 58 -1.32 -8.19 -8.24
CA GLU A 58 -0.88 -7.46 -9.44
C GLU A 58 -0.84 -8.36 -10.68
N PHE A 59 -1.84 -9.23 -10.82
CA PHE A 59 -1.89 -10.27 -11.86
C PHE A 59 -1.74 -9.73 -13.28
N GLN A 60 -2.14 -8.48 -13.54
CA GLN A 60 -1.93 -7.84 -14.83
C GLN A 60 -0.46 -7.74 -15.24
N GLN A 61 0.49 -7.88 -14.32
CA GLN A 61 1.92 -7.87 -14.64
C GLN A 61 2.32 -9.01 -15.59
N ILE A 62 1.54 -10.09 -15.62
CA ILE A 62 1.78 -11.20 -16.58
C ILE A 62 1.76 -10.72 -18.04
N THR A 63 1.05 -9.64 -18.33
CA THR A 63 0.98 -9.07 -19.69
C THR A 63 2.27 -8.37 -20.13
N ASN A 64 3.16 -8.06 -19.17
CA ASN A 64 4.45 -7.40 -19.42
C ASN A 64 5.57 -8.39 -19.82
N TYR A 65 5.33 -9.69 -19.68
CA TYR A 65 6.31 -10.67 -20.11
C TYR A 65 6.46 -10.68 -21.64
N GLU A 66 7.69 -10.86 -22.12
CA GLU A 66 7.98 -10.91 -23.55
C GLU A 66 7.33 -12.13 -24.21
N ASP A 67 7.36 -13.28 -23.55
CA ASP A 67 6.70 -14.50 -24.03
C ASP A 67 5.18 -14.43 -23.77
N LYS A 68 4.45 -14.11 -24.83
CA LYS A 68 2.98 -14.05 -24.80
C LYS A 68 2.28 -15.37 -24.53
N ARG A 69 3.01 -16.49 -24.55
CA ARG A 69 2.44 -17.82 -24.24
C ARG A 69 2.34 -18.08 -22.75
N ILE A 70 3.00 -17.26 -21.90
CA ILE A 70 3.03 -17.48 -20.45
C ILE A 70 1.64 -17.42 -19.81
N GLU A 71 0.78 -16.54 -20.32
CA GLU A 71 -0.61 -16.44 -19.86
C GLU A 71 -1.40 -17.73 -20.16
N ALA A 72 -1.27 -18.27 -21.38
CA ALA A 72 -1.92 -19.52 -21.80
C ALA A 72 -1.34 -20.72 -21.04
N LEU A 73 -0.03 -20.74 -20.80
CA LEU A 73 0.66 -21.77 -20.03
C LEU A 73 0.11 -21.80 -18.58
N LEU A 74 0.11 -20.66 -17.89
CA LEU A 74 -0.41 -20.56 -16.54
C LEU A 74 -1.89 -20.95 -16.48
N ARG A 75 -2.69 -20.53 -17.46
CA ARG A 75 -4.08 -20.93 -17.55
C ARG A 75 -4.26 -22.44 -17.61
N THR A 76 -3.40 -23.13 -18.36
CA THR A 76 -3.44 -24.60 -18.49
C THR A 76 -3.15 -25.28 -17.16
N TYR A 77 -2.17 -24.81 -16.41
CA TYR A 77 -1.86 -25.34 -15.07
C TYR A 77 -3.01 -25.12 -14.09
N ILE A 78 -3.57 -23.91 -14.05
CA ILE A 78 -4.69 -23.58 -13.17
C ILE A 78 -5.90 -24.46 -13.47
N GLN A 79 -6.23 -24.69 -14.75
CA GLN A 79 -7.35 -25.55 -15.13
C GLN A 79 -7.18 -27.01 -14.71
N ARG A 80 -5.95 -27.50 -14.66
CA ARG A 80 -5.65 -28.88 -14.24
C ARG A 80 -5.51 -29.03 -12.73
N CYS A 81 -5.43 -27.93 -12.00
CA CYS A 81 -5.29 -27.95 -10.55
C CYS A 81 -6.66 -28.13 -9.90
N THR A 82 -6.85 -29.27 -9.24
CA THR A 82 -8.15 -29.64 -8.63
C THR A 82 -8.21 -29.38 -7.13
N ASN A 83 -7.04 -29.17 -6.50
CA ASN A 83 -6.94 -29.03 -5.03
C ASN A 83 -6.56 -27.59 -4.61
N ALA A 84 -6.73 -26.60 -5.51
CA ALA A 84 -6.53 -25.21 -5.16
C ALA A 84 -7.59 -24.29 -5.76
N HIS A 85 -7.90 -23.23 -5.02
CA HIS A 85 -8.71 -22.11 -5.48
C HIS A 85 -7.80 -20.89 -5.69
N PHE A 86 -8.05 -20.15 -6.75
CA PHE A 86 -7.19 -19.03 -7.15
C PHE A 86 -7.96 -17.71 -7.02
N ILE A 87 -7.28 -16.69 -6.43
CA ILE A 87 -7.75 -15.32 -6.37
C ILE A 87 -6.73 -14.47 -7.12
N PHE A 88 -7.20 -13.70 -8.09
CA PHE A 88 -6.38 -12.75 -8.84
C PHE A 88 -6.77 -11.34 -8.41
N SER A 89 -5.81 -10.55 -7.94
CA SER A 89 -6.01 -9.14 -7.67
C SER A 89 -5.15 -8.28 -8.58
N GLY A 90 -5.57 -7.04 -8.81
CA GLY A 90 -4.84 -6.10 -9.64
C GLY A 90 -5.43 -4.70 -9.58
N SER A 91 -4.56 -3.71 -9.70
CA SER A 91 -4.91 -2.30 -9.61
C SER A 91 -5.34 -1.69 -10.96
N HIS A 92 -4.90 -2.29 -12.07
CA HIS A 92 -5.20 -1.83 -13.43
C HIS A 92 -6.51 -2.43 -13.95
N ARG A 93 -7.65 -1.84 -13.59
CA ARG A 93 -9.00 -2.34 -13.90
C ARG A 93 -9.23 -2.65 -15.38
N HIS A 94 -8.73 -1.81 -16.28
CA HIS A 94 -8.89 -2.01 -17.72
C HIS A 94 -8.17 -3.27 -18.18
N ILE A 95 -6.90 -3.45 -17.80
CA ILE A 95 -6.10 -4.61 -18.18
C ILE A 95 -6.68 -5.90 -17.57
N MET A 96 -7.02 -5.87 -16.26
CA MET A 96 -7.69 -6.99 -15.61
C MET A 96 -9.01 -7.35 -16.29
N GLY A 97 -9.82 -6.36 -16.62
CA GLY A 97 -11.07 -6.56 -17.36
C GLY A 97 -10.83 -7.21 -18.72
N GLU A 98 -9.86 -6.71 -19.48
CA GLU A 98 -9.50 -7.27 -20.78
C GLU A 98 -9.09 -8.74 -20.68
N MET A 99 -8.25 -9.11 -19.70
CA MET A 99 -7.77 -10.47 -19.50
C MET A 99 -8.89 -11.50 -19.29
N PHE A 100 -9.95 -11.11 -18.56
CA PHE A 100 -11.01 -12.03 -18.16
C PHE A 100 -12.31 -11.89 -18.98
N ILE A 101 -12.51 -10.78 -19.70
CA ILE A 101 -13.74 -10.52 -20.45
C ILE A 101 -13.52 -10.66 -21.96
N SER A 102 -12.30 -10.43 -22.47
CA SER A 102 -12.05 -10.51 -23.91
C SER A 102 -11.95 -11.95 -24.40
N PRO A 103 -12.73 -12.33 -25.45
CA PRO A 103 -12.67 -13.68 -26.03
C PRO A 103 -11.31 -14.08 -26.60
N SER A 104 -10.45 -13.11 -26.91
CA SER A 104 -9.11 -13.35 -27.44
C SER A 104 -8.07 -13.72 -26.37
N ARG A 105 -8.43 -13.66 -25.09
CA ARG A 105 -7.49 -13.87 -23.98
C ARG A 105 -7.62 -15.30 -23.39
N PRO A 106 -6.51 -15.90 -22.95
CA PRO A 106 -6.52 -17.24 -22.38
C PRO A 106 -7.45 -17.40 -21.16
N PHE A 107 -7.57 -16.36 -20.33
CA PHE A 107 -8.41 -16.37 -19.13
C PHE A 107 -9.87 -15.96 -19.37
N TYR A 108 -10.31 -15.86 -20.62
CA TYR A 108 -11.69 -15.52 -20.95
C TYR A 108 -12.69 -16.36 -20.16
N GLN A 109 -13.65 -15.71 -19.48
CA GLN A 109 -14.72 -16.32 -18.67
C GLN A 109 -14.25 -17.40 -17.68
N SER A 110 -13.05 -17.29 -17.15
CA SER A 110 -12.49 -18.31 -16.25
C SER A 110 -12.60 -17.97 -14.77
N VAL A 111 -13.10 -16.80 -14.43
CA VAL A 111 -13.22 -16.32 -13.05
C VAL A 111 -14.56 -15.64 -12.81
N MET A 112 -14.94 -15.53 -11.55
CA MET A 112 -16.01 -14.65 -11.09
C MET A 112 -15.39 -13.27 -10.79
N LEU A 113 -15.82 -12.25 -11.51
CA LEU A 113 -15.33 -10.89 -11.31
C LEU A 113 -15.97 -10.25 -10.07
N MET A 114 -15.12 -9.73 -9.18
CA MET A 114 -15.54 -8.98 -8.02
C MET A 114 -14.96 -7.56 -8.09
N ASN A 115 -15.82 -6.57 -8.25
CA ASN A 115 -15.44 -5.18 -8.20
C ASN A 115 -15.52 -4.67 -6.76
N LEU A 116 -14.38 -4.30 -6.19
CA LEU A 116 -14.35 -3.63 -4.89
C LEU A 116 -14.89 -2.21 -5.04
N LYS A 117 -15.99 -1.93 -4.36
CA LYS A 117 -16.55 -0.58 -4.23
C LYS A 117 -15.81 0.17 -3.11
N PRO A 118 -15.81 1.51 -3.12
CA PRO A 118 -15.43 2.30 -1.96
C PRO A 118 -16.20 1.85 -0.72
N LEU A 119 -15.58 1.94 0.46
CA LEU A 119 -16.27 1.68 1.71
C LEU A 119 -17.42 2.67 1.91
N GLU A 120 -18.47 2.23 2.60
CA GLU A 120 -19.53 3.12 3.06
C GLU A 120 -18.98 4.02 4.17
N VAL A 121 -19.34 5.30 4.16
CA VAL A 121 -18.83 6.28 5.12
C VAL A 121 -19.14 5.89 6.56
N GLU A 122 -20.30 5.31 6.81
CA GLU A 122 -20.72 4.89 8.16
C GLU A 122 -19.80 3.79 8.71
N LYS A 123 -19.47 2.79 7.92
CA LYS A 123 -18.50 1.74 8.30
C LYS A 123 -17.11 2.31 8.57
N TYR A 124 -16.73 3.34 7.81
CA TYR A 124 -15.45 3.99 8.04
C TYR A 124 -15.47 4.83 9.33
N LYS A 125 -16.59 5.47 9.67
CA LYS A 125 -16.77 6.20 10.94
C LYS A 125 -16.63 5.26 12.13
N GLU A 126 -17.33 4.12 12.11
CA GLU A 126 -17.22 3.11 13.17
C GLU A 126 -15.77 2.69 13.39
N PHE A 127 -15.08 2.30 12.32
CA PHE A 127 -13.66 1.93 12.37
C PHE A 127 -12.77 3.07 12.89
N ALA A 128 -12.97 4.29 12.39
CA ALA A 128 -12.17 5.44 12.81
C ALA A 128 -12.39 5.77 14.29
N THR A 129 -13.63 5.75 14.76
CA THR A 129 -13.98 5.99 16.17
C THR A 129 -13.31 4.96 17.07
N GLU A 130 -13.43 3.67 16.76
CA GLU A 130 -12.74 2.59 17.48
C GLU A 130 -11.23 2.86 17.62
N LYS A 131 -10.58 3.22 16.50
CA LYS A 131 -9.12 3.48 16.49
C LYS A 131 -8.70 4.73 17.28
N PHE A 132 -9.58 5.71 17.42
CA PHE A 132 -9.35 6.88 18.26
C PHE A 132 -9.55 6.54 19.75
N GLU A 133 -10.60 5.80 20.09
CA GLU A 133 -10.90 5.37 21.45
C GLU A 133 -9.82 4.46 22.03
N GLU A 134 -9.29 3.49 21.25
CA GLU A 134 -8.13 2.67 21.62
C GLU A 134 -6.93 3.52 22.10
N ARG A 135 -6.84 4.75 21.62
CA ARG A 135 -5.76 5.70 21.95
C ARG A 135 -6.19 6.80 22.92
N LYS A 136 -7.37 6.64 23.53
CA LYS A 136 -7.94 7.62 24.48
C LYS A 136 -8.07 9.01 23.84
N LYS A 137 -8.43 9.07 22.57
CA LYS A 137 -8.71 10.31 21.82
C LYS A 137 -10.17 10.32 21.38
N HIS A 138 -10.73 11.50 21.27
CA HIS A 138 -12.07 11.70 20.73
C HIS A 138 -11.98 12.10 19.26
N LEU A 139 -12.87 11.56 18.44
CA LEU A 139 -13.03 11.89 17.04
C LEU A 139 -14.40 12.53 16.83
N GLU A 140 -14.44 13.73 16.28
CA GLU A 140 -15.68 14.37 15.89
C GLU A 140 -16.15 13.80 14.55
N GLU A 141 -17.38 13.27 14.50
CA GLU A 141 -17.96 12.69 13.29
C GLU A 141 -17.90 13.59 12.05
N PRO A 142 -18.20 14.91 12.14
CA PRO A 142 -18.12 15.80 10.98
C PRO A 142 -16.74 15.84 10.32
N VAL A 143 -15.68 15.60 11.07
CA VAL A 143 -14.30 15.52 10.51
C VAL A 143 -14.16 14.33 9.58
N VAL A 144 -14.75 13.18 9.93
CA VAL A 144 -14.73 11.98 9.09
C VAL A 144 -15.51 12.21 7.80
N ASP A 145 -16.71 12.79 7.90
CA ASP A 145 -17.56 13.11 6.75
C ASP A 145 -16.84 14.04 5.77
N GLU A 146 -16.22 15.08 6.30
CA GLU A 146 -15.48 16.04 5.50
C GLU A 146 -14.30 15.38 4.79
N LEU A 147 -13.48 14.59 5.49
CA LEU A 147 -12.35 13.88 4.89
C LEU A 147 -12.82 12.85 3.87
N PHE A 148 -13.88 12.12 4.19
CA PHE A 148 -14.42 11.10 3.30
C PHE A 148 -14.95 11.71 1.99
N SER A 149 -15.69 12.81 2.09
CA SER A 149 -16.17 13.57 0.93
C SER A 149 -15.02 14.13 0.10
N ARG A 150 -14.03 14.74 0.74
CA ARG A 150 -12.88 15.37 0.06
C ARG A 150 -11.99 14.38 -0.69
N PHE A 151 -11.75 13.22 -0.08
CA PHE A 151 -10.96 12.16 -0.70
C PHE A 151 -11.80 11.13 -1.47
N GLN A 152 -13.09 11.41 -1.67
CA GLN A 152 -14.00 10.55 -2.44
C GLN A 152 -13.99 9.09 -1.98
N GLY A 153 -13.87 8.88 -0.67
CA GLY A 153 -13.83 7.55 -0.07
C GLY A 153 -12.51 6.79 -0.27
N VAL A 154 -11.45 7.44 -0.75
CA VAL A 154 -10.13 6.81 -0.84
C VAL A 154 -9.52 6.71 0.56
N THR A 155 -9.72 5.57 1.19
CA THR A 155 -9.43 5.34 2.61
C THR A 155 -7.95 5.50 2.96
N SER A 156 -7.03 5.19 2.05
CA SER A 156 -5.59 5.38 2.26
C SER A 156 -5.20 6.85 2.51
N TYR A 157 -5.81 7.79 1.80
CA TYR A 157 -5.58 9.21 2.02
C TYR A 157 -6.20 9.68 3.34
N ILE A 158 -7.43 9.26 3.63
CA ILE A 158 -8.11 9.61 4.88
C ILE A 158 -7.31 9.09 6.07
N GLN A 159 -6.89 7.82 6.03
CA GLN A 159 -6.08 7.21 7.07
C GLN A 159 -4.73 7.93 7.24
N ARG A 160 -4.09 8.36 6.15
CA ARG A 160 -2.84 9.12 6.19
C ARG A 160 -3.03 10.44 6.93
N VAL A 161 -4.07 11.21 6.58
CA VAL A 161 -4.41 12.46 7.29
C VAL A 161 -4.66 12.22 8.77
N MET A 162 -5.49 11.24 9.11
CA MET A 162 -5.79 10.90 10.50
C MET A 162 -4.55 10.45 11.27
N ASN A 163 -3.68 9.65 10.68
CA ASN A 163 -2.45 9.21 11.32
C ASN A 163 -1.49 10.39 11.57
N VAL A 164 -1.32 11.26 10.59
CA VAL A 164 -0.41 12.41 10.71
C VAL A 164 -0.92 13.43 11.71
N LEU A 165 -2.18 13.86 11.56
CA LEU A 165 -2.72 14.96 12.35
C LEU A 165 -3.17 14.54 13.74
N PHE A 166 -3.62 13.30 13.92
CA PHE A 166 -4.34 12.94 15.14
C PHE A 166 -3.77 11.74 15.90
N LEU A 167 -3.30 10.67 15.24
CA LEU A 167 -3.07 9.40 15.91
C LEU A 167 -1.60 9.09 16.22
N LYS A 168 -0.73 9.09 15.24
CA LYS A 168 0.63 8.55 15.36
C LYS A 168 1.73 9.61 15.52
N THR A 169 1.38 10.87 15.37
CA THR A 169 2.38 11.94 15.36
C THR A 169 2.31 12.73 16.66
N PRO A 170 3.37 12.72 17.47
CA PRO A 170 3.46 13.61 18.62
C PRO A 170 3.25 15.07 18.21
N GLU A 171 2.68 15.88 19.08
CA GLU A 171 2.36 17.30 18.81
C GLU A 171 3.58 18.06 18.23
N LYS A 172 4.75 17.85 18.80
CA LYS A 172 5.99 18.46 18.30
C LYS A 172 6.31 18.11 16.85
N GLN A 173 6.13 16.83 16.47
CA GLN A 173 6.34 16.39 15.08
C GLN A 173 5.25 16.95 14.17
N ARG A 174 4.00 16.96 14.61
CA ARG A 174 2.87 17.53 13.87
C ARG A 174 3.09 19.00 13.54
N ASN A 175 3.51 19.80 14.51
CA ASN A 175 3.73 21.24 14.30
C ASN A 175 4.87 21.50 13.31
N VAL A 176 5.95 20.72 13.37
CA VAL A 176 7.07 20.81 12.38
C VAL A 176 6.59 20.36 11.00
N PHE A 177 5.78 19.30 10.91
CA PHE A 177 5.21 18.81 9.66
C PHE A 177 4.31 19.86 8.99
N ILE A 178 3.43 20.49 9.75
CA ILE A 178 2.55 21.57 9.27
C ILE A 178 3.40 22.75 8.78
N ALA A 179 4.44 23.15 9.51
CA ALA A 179 5.33 24.23 9.11
C ALA A 179 6.03 23.94 7.77
N ILE A 180 6.50 22.71 7.56
CA ILE A 180 7.10 22.27 6.28
C ILE A 180 6.06 22.31 5.15
N ALA A 181 4.84 21.81 5.40
CA ALA A 181 3.78 21.82 4.40
C ALA A 181 3.38 23.24 3.98
N VAL A 182 3.32 24.17 4.90
CA VAL A 182 3.00 25.57 4.62
C VAL A 182 4.11 26.26 3.79
N GLU A 183 5.39 25.97 4.08
CA GLU A 183 6.51 26.48 3.27
C GLU A 183 6.55 25.85 1.86
N GLY A 184 6.19 24.59 1.76
CA GLY A 184 6.31 23.80 0.51
C GLY A 184 7.71 23.25 0.30
N GLU A 185 8.71 24.11 0.18
CA GLU A 185 10.14 23.78 0.18
C GLU A 185 10.79 24.43 1.41
N ALA A 186 10.76 23.73 2.52
CA ALA A 186 11.23 24.28 3.79
C ALA A 186 12.76 24.18 3.90
N ARG A 187 13.43 25.30 3.76
CA ARG A 187 14.89 25.44 3.94
C ARG A 187 15.22 25.95 5.33
N SER A 188 16.44 25.65 5.77
CA SER A 188 16.93 26.13 7.08
C SER A 188 15.98 25.81 8.26
N VAL A 189 15.26 24.68 8.19
CA VAL A 189 14.24 24.26 9.17
C VAL A 189 14.82 24.15 10.59
N LYS A 190 16.11 23.87 10.71
CA LYS A 190 16.83 23.76 11.98
C LYS A 190 17.24 25.12 12.57
N SER A 191 16.95 26.23 11.90
CA SER A 191 17.34 27.56 12.36
C SER A 191 16.41 28.09 13.46
N GLY A 192 16.92 28.94 14.33
CA GLY A 192 16.10 29.65 15.31
C GLY A 192 15.06 30.57 14.66
N ALA A 193 15.35 31.11 13.48
CA ALA A 193 14.42 31.94 12.71
C ALA A 193 13.19 31.12 12.26
N PHE A 194 13.38 29.90 11.74
CA PHE A 194 12.28 29.02 11.37
C PHE A 194 11.46 28.62 12.59
N ALA A 195 12.12 28.22 13.67
CA ALA A 195 11.42 27.85 14.90
C ALA A 195 10.55 29.01 15.44
N LYS A 196 11.07 30.25 15.40
CA LYS A 196 10.32 31.45 15.82
C LYS A 196 9.15 31.76 14.90
N LYS A 197 9.34 31.64 13.56
CA LYS A 197 8.29 31.89 12.55
C LYS A 197 7.07 31.01 12.75
N TYR A 198 7.29 29.75 13.09
CA TYR A 198 6.22 28.74 13.24
C TYR A 198 5.89 28.39 14.70
N HIS A 199 6.33 29.21 15.65
CA HIS A 199 6.10 29.03 17.10
C HIS A 199 6.50 27.63 17.60
N LEU A 200 7.61 27.10 17.07
CA LEU A 200 8.15 25.81 17.46
C LEU A 200 8.99 25.94 18.74
N ILE A 201 9.04 24.86 19.54
CA ILE A 201 9.62 24.94 20.90
C ILE A 201 11.09 25.32 20.90
N SER A 202 11.94 24.64 20.11
CA SER A 202 13.37 24.90 20.03
C SER A 202 13.99 24.23 18.79
N PRO A 203 15.16 24.68 18.31
CA PRO A 203 15.87 24.03 17.21
C PRO A 203 16.22 22.56 17.47
N SER A 204 16.57 22.18 18.70
CA SER A 204 16.84 20.79 19.08
C SER A 204 15.58 19.92 19.00
N SER A 205 14.44 20.44 19.43
CA SER A 205 13.14 19.79 19.31
C SER A 205 12.73 19.58 17.85
N VAL A 206 13.00 20.59 16.99
CA VAL A 206 12.77 20.51 15.54
C VAL A 206 13.63 19.41 14.91
N ASN A 207 14.89 19.31 15.28
CA ASN A 207 15.79 18.27 14.73
C ASN A 207 15.32 16.86 15.09
N SER A 208 14.88 16.65 16.33
CA SER A 208 14.30 15.37 16.76
C SER A 208 12.98 15.06 16.03
N ALA A 209 12.16 16.07 15.81
CA ALA A 209 10.91 15.92 15.06
C ALA A 209 11.15 15.56 13.58
N LEU A 210 12.12 16.20 12.92
CA LEU A 210 12.52 15.93 11.55
C LEU A 210 12.95 14.47 11.38
N LYS A 211 13.75 13.94 12.30
CA LYS A 211 14.19 12.54 12.25
C LYS A 211 12.99 11.60 12.26
N GLY A 212 12.06 11.79 13.18
CA GLY A 212 10.87 10.94 13.27
C GLY A 212 9.87 11.12 12.11
N LEU A 213 9.87 12.26 11.43
CA LEU A 213 9.05 12.48 10.23
C LEU A 213 9.68 11.82 8.99
N LEU A 214 11.01 11.83 8.87
CA LEU A 214 11.74 11.12 7.82
C LEU A 214 11.60 9.60 7.97
N GLU A 215 11.77 9.06 9.17
CA GLU A 215 11.61 7.61 9.46
C GLU A 215 10.20 7.07 9.14
N LYS A 216 9.21 7.95 9.11
CA LYS A 216 7.81 7.61 8.80
C LYS A 216 7.40 7.94 7.37
N ASP A 217 8.32 8.38 6.53
CA ASP A 217 8.08 8.83 5.15
C ASP A 217 6.98 9.91 5.05
N PHE A 218 6.84 10.77 6.05
CA PHE A 218 5.94 11.93 5.97
C PHE A 218 6.57 13.10 5.22
N ILE A 219 7.89 13.23 5.33
CA ILE A 219 8.69 14.20 4.61
C ILE A 219 9.87 13.51 3.93
N THR A 220 10.39 14.14 2.91
CA THR A 220 11.68 13.77 2.30
C THR A 220 12.59 15.00 2.21
N GLN A 221 13.89 14.78 2.11
CA GLN A 221 14.86 15.82 1.87
C GLN A 221 15.22 15.81 0.38
N GLN A 222 15.07 16.97 -0.26
CA GLN A 222 15.48 17.22 -1.63
C GLN A 222 16.49 18.37 -1.58
N ASP A 223 17.76 18.10 -1.92
CA ASP A 223 18.88 18.98 -1.74
C ASP A 223 18.98 19.46 -0.27
N ASP A 224 18.81 20.77 -0.03
CA ASP A 224 18.84 21.39 1.30
C ASP A 224 17.44 21.72 1.85
N ALA A 225 16.37 21.30 1.16
CA ALA A 225 14.99 21.54 1.54
C ALA A 225 14.27 20.28 2.02
N TYR A 226 13.38 20.42 2.99
CA TYR A 226 12.43 19.40 3.39
C TYR A 226 11.09 19.67 2.69
N VAL A 227 10.52 18.63 2.12
CA VAL A 227 9.22 18.67 1.43
C VAL A 227 8.32 17.53 1.93
N VAL A 228 7.01 17.72 1.85
CA VAL A 228 6.06 16.63 2.11
C VAL A 228 6.26 15.55 1.06
N TYR A 229 6.42 14.30 1.49
CA TYR A 229 6.73 13.17 0.60
C TYR A 229 5.60 12.92 -0.41
N ASP A 230 4.36 12.84 0.06
CA ASP A 230 3.20 12.62 -0.76
C ASP A 230 2.69 13.94 -1.36
N LYS A 231 2.84 14.08 -2.68
CA LYS A 231 2.49 15.33 -3.39
C LYS A 231 0.99 15.64 -3.37
N PHE A 232 0.11 14.64 -3.36
CA PHE A 232 -1.33 14.88 -3.25
C PHE A 232 -1.69 15.35 -1.85
N PHE A 233 -1.07 14.77 -0.83
CA PHE A 233 -1.25 15.20 0.54
C PHE A 233 -0.67 16.60 0.79
N ASP A 234 0.47 16.94 0.18
CA ASP A 234 1.06 18.28 0.20
C ASP A 234 0.11 19.33 -0.39
N LEU A 235 -0.48 19.04 -1.56
CA LEU A 235 -1.46 19.94 -2.19
C LEU A 235 -2.70 20.13 -1.32
N TRP A 236 -3.16 19.07 -0.67
CA TRP A 236 -4.28 19.15 0.25
C TRP A 236 -3.95 20.03 1.47
N LEU A 237 -2.80 19.80 2.10
CA LEU A 237 -2.36 20.60 3.26
C LEU A 237 -2.24 22.08 2.90
N LYS A 238 -1.64 22.42 1.76
CA LYS A 238 -1.50 23.79 1.27
C LYS A 238 -2.84 24.49 1.04
N LYS A 239 -3.87 23.75 0.65
CA LYS A 239 -5.21 24.30 0.43
C LYS A 239 -5.95 24.59 1.73
N TYR A 240 -5.74 23.80 2.78
CA TYR A 240 -6.57 23.81 3.98
C TYR A 240 -5.89 24.26 5.27
N LEU A 241 -4.55 24.40 5.27
CA LEU A 241 -3.79 24.93 6.40
C LEU A 241 -3.40 26.40 6.22
N LYS A 242 -3.81 27.03 5.13
CA LYS A 242 -3.77 28.49 4.95
C LYS A 242 -5.03 29.10 5.64
#